data_61d8612215a531c58c2d82ab6015bc10
#
_entry.id   61d8612215a531c58c2d82ab6015bc10
#
_cell.length_a   1.000
_cell.length_b   1.000
_cell.length_c   1.000
_cell.angle_alpha   90.00
_cell.angle_beta   90.00
_cell.angle_gamma   90.00
#
_symmetry.space_group_name_H-M   'P 1'
#
loop_
_entity.id
_entity.type
_entity.pdbx_description
1 polymer ?
#
loop_
_entity_poly.entity_id
_entity_poly.type
_entity_poly.pdbx_seq_one_letter_code
_entity_poly.pdbx_strand_id
1 'polypeptide(L)'
;TSQPSMTDLLDITDDSDPLNIKKGNPGLKPSFTNNFRLFYNNYIEKHQRALMTFVNFSMTRNSISDKVTYDDNTGARTTQPENINGNWNARGAFMFNTAIDSAGVWNINTFTTLAYTNAVGYLSLDGATSQKNTTKQTQVGERLSMGYRNSWLEVNLNGTLNYNHARNEL
;
A
#
# COMPACT_ATOMS: atom_id res chain seq x y z
N THR A 1 10.40 13.33 -3.99
CA THR A 1 9.76 14.60 -3.59
C THR A 1 8.67 14.92 -4.58
N SER A 2 7.47 15.23 -4.11
CA SER A 2 6.36 15.74 -4.91
C SER A 2 6.00 17.12 -4.39
N GLN A 3 5.92 18.10 -5.30
CA GLN A 3 5.52 19.44 -4.93
C GLN A 3 3.99 19.56 -4.96
N PRO A 4 3.39 20.42 -4.10
CA PRO A 4 2.00 20.80 -4.21
C PRO A 4 1.71 21.43 -5.59
N SER A 5 0.47 21.33 -6.05
CA SER A 5 0.09 22.03 -7.27
C SER A 5 0.10 23.54 -7.08
N MET A 6 0.27 24.29 -8.17
CA MET A 6 0.19 25.76 -8.09
C MET A 6 -1.15 26.24 -7.56
N THR A 7 -2.23 25.57 -7.94
CA THR A 7 -3.58 25.90 -7.48
C THR A 7 -3.78 25.69 -6.00
N ASP A 8 -3.12 24.66 -5.42
CA ASP A 8 -3.20 24.39 -3.98
C ASP A 8 -2.40 25.41 -3.14
N LEU A 9 -1.35 25.99 -3.72
CA LEU A 9 -0.49 26.99 -3.06
C LEU A 9 -1.02 28.42 -3.15
N LEU A 10 -1.92 28.70 -4.08
CA LEU A 10 -2.47 30.04 -4.21
C LEU A 10 -3.44 30.35 -3.07
N ASP A 11 -3.31 31.54 -2.47
CA ASP A 11 -4.28 32.04 -1.49
C ASP A 11 -5.53 32.58 -2.20
N ILE A 12 -6.18 31.69 -2.95
CA ILE A 12 -7.41 31.99 -3.69
C ILE A 12 -8.53 31.20 -3.05
N THR A 13 -9.65 31.87 -2.85
CA THR A 13 -10.90 31.28 -2.44
C THR A 13 -11.82 31.25 -3.64
N ASP A 14 -12.26 30.09 -4.06
CA ASP A 14 -13.30 29.92 -5.06
C ASP A 14 -14.62 29.70 -4.31
N ASP A 15 -15.45 30.71 -4.32
CA ASP A 15 -16.79 30.80 -3.73
C ASP A 15 -17.90 30.91 -4.78
N SER A 16 -17.59 30.51 -6.01
CA SER A 16 -18.57 30.47 -7.11
C SER A 16 -19.80 29.61 -6.78
N ASP A 17 -19.61 28.57 -5.96
CA ASP A 17 -20.66 27.85 -5.26
C ASP A 17 -20.58 28.15 -3.75
N PRO A 18 -21.50 28.98 -3.20
CA PRO A 18 -21.47 29.38 -1.80
C PRO A 18 -21.57 28.23 -0.78
N LEU A 19 -22.07 27.07 -1.19
CA LEU A 19 -22.19 25.90 -0.34
C LEU A 19 -20.96 24.97 -0.43
N ASN A 20 -20.14 25.11 -1.49
CA ASN A 20 -18.96 24.30 -1.73
C ASN A 20 -17.74 25.18 -2.05
N ILE A 21 -17.18 25.79 -1.05
CA ILE A 21 -16.04 26.70 -1.16
C ILE A 21 -14.75 25.90 -1.26
N LYS A 22 -13.89 26.26 -2.19
CA LYS A 22 -12.53 25.70 -2.31
C LYS A 22 -11.51 26.77 -1.96
N LYS A 23 -10.57 26.42 -1.10
CA LYS A 23 -9.53 27.34 -0.65
C LYS A 23 -8.14 26.70 -0.83
N GLY A 24 -7.20 27.47 -1.38
CA GLY A 24 -5.79 27.04 -1.40
C GLY A 24 -5.11 27.23 -0.05
N ASN A 25 -3.92 26.67 0.08
CA ASN A 25 -3.10 26.73 1.30
C ASN A 25 -1.66 27.08 0.95
N PRO A 26 -1.23 28.34 1.07
CA PRO A 26 0.14 28.75 0.83
C PRO A 26 1.17 28.13 1.77
N GLY A 27 0.71 27.59 2.91
CA GLY A 27 1.55 26.93 3.91
C GLY A 27 1.87 25.47 3.61
N LEU A 28 1.44 24.92 2.46
CA LEU A 28 1.72 23.55 2.09
C LEU A 28 3.22 23.30 1.91
N LYS A 29 3.67 22.20 2.51
CA LYS A 29 5.03 21.70 2.37
C LYS A 29 5.09 20.60 1.31
N PRO A 30 6.18 20.50 0.56
CA PRO A 30 6.40 19.38 -0.35
C PRO A 30 6.34 18.03 0.37
N SER A 31 5.80 17.03 -0.30
CA SER A 31 5.80 15.67 0.21
C SER A 31 7.12 14.97 -0.11
N PHE A 32 7.58 14.14 0.83
CA PHE A 32 8.79 13.35 0.71
C PHE A 32 8.48 11.87 0.85
N THR A 33 8.81 11.10 -0.18
CA THR A 33 8.70 9.65 -0.12
C THR A 33 10.08 9.02 -0.04
N ASN A 34 10.32 8.23 0.99
CA ASN A 34 11.51 7.42 1.16
C ASN A 34 11.16 5.97 0.84
N ASN A 35 11.96 5.35 -0.02
CA ASN A 35 11.80 3.97 -0.42
C ASN A 35 13.05 3.16 -0.06
N PHE A 36 12.86 2.07 0.67
CA PHE A 36 13.88 1.07 0.95
C PHE A 36 13.54 -0.21 0.21
N ARG A 37 14.51 -0.75 -0.50
CA ARG A 37 14.36 -2.01 -1.23
C ARG A 37 15.46 -2.95 -0.81
N LEU A 38 15.06 -4.16 -0.41
CA LEU A 38 15.94 -5.27 -0.14
C LEU A 38 15.64 -6.39 -1.12
N PHE A 39 16.66 -6.90 -1.74
CA PHE A 39 16.60 -8.06 -2.60
C PHE A 39 17.64 -9.07 -2.15
N TYR A 40 17.22 -10.30 -1.93
CA TYR A 40 18.09 -11.42 -1.59
C TYR A 40 17.78 -12.61 -2.50
N ASN A 41 18.81 -13.19 -3.05
CA ASN A 41 18.72 -14.37 -3.90
C ASN A 41 19.82 -15.37 -3.51
N ASN A 42 19.44 -16.62 -3.33
CA ASN A 42 20.35 -17.70 -3.03
C ASN A 42 19.94 -18.97 -3.79
N TYR A 43 20.92 -19.62 -4.42
CA TYR A 43 20.72 -20.88 -5.10
C TYR A 43 21.73 -21.92 -4.63
N ILE A 44 21.25 -23.11 -4.26
CA ILE A 44 22.04 -24.24 -3.79
C ILE A 44 21.86 -25.38 -4.77
N GLU A 45 22.87 -25.63 -5.63
CA GLU A 45 22.82 -26.64 -6.69
C GLU A 45 22.57 -28.05 -6.19
N LYS A 46 23.24 -28.46 -5.09
CA LYS A 46 23.13 -29.82 -4.53
C LYS A 46 21.70 -30.24 -4.21
N HIS A 47 20.83 -29.32 -3.90
CA HIS A 47 19.44 -29.57 -3.52
C HIS A 47 18.46 -28.98 -4.51
N GLN A 48 18.94 -28.42 -5.63
CA GLN A 48 18.10 -27.66 -6.57
C GLN A 48 17.18 -26.68 -5.85
N ARG A 49 17.74 -26.00 -4.84
CA ARG A 49 17.01 -25.10 -3.93
C ARG A 49 17.28 -23.66 -4.31
N ALA A 50 16.25 -22.95 -4.61
CA ALA A 50 16.28 -21.51 -4.85
C ALA A 50 15.45 -20.77 -3.80
N LEU A 51 16.04 -19.72 -3.25
CA LEU A 51 15.39 -18.78 -2.33
C LEU A 51 15.53 -17.38 -2.88
N MET A 52 14.42 -16.69 -3.05
CA MET A 52 14.37 -15.31 -3.47
C MET A 52 13.48 -14.53 -2.51
N THR A 53 13.99 -13.43 -2.00
CA THR A 53 13.25 -12.54 -1.09
C THR A 53 13.34 -11.12 -1.61
N PHE A 54 12.20 -10.47 -1.67
CA PHE A 54 12.07 -9.07 -2.02
C PHE A 54 11.29 -8.35 -0.92
N VAL A 55 11.82 -7.24 -0.41
CA VAL A 55 11.14 -6.38 0.56
C VAL A 55 11.22 -4.95 0.06
N ASN A 56 10.08 -4.28 0.05
CA ASN A 56 9.97 -2.85 -0.24
C ASN A 56 9.23 -2.16 0.89
N PHE A 57 9.87 -1.16 1.46
CA PHE A 57 9.27 -0.27 2.45
C PHE A 57 9.22 1.14 1.90
N SER A 58 8.06 1.77 1.98
CA SER A 58 7.84 3.14 1.51
C SER A 58 7.16 3.97 2.60
N MET A 59 7.70 5.14 2.88
CA MET A 59 7.13 6.08 3.85
C MET A 59 7.06 7.46 3.23
N THR A 60 5.88 8.10 3.31
CA THR A 60 5.64 9.45 2.80
C THR A 60 5.40 10.41 3.97
N ARG A 61 6.21 11.46 4.02
CA ARG A 61 6.03 12.59 4.93
C ARG A 61 5.37 13.75 4.21
N ASN A 62 4.61 14.54 4.94
CA ASN A 62 3.88 15.70 4.43
C ASN A 62 3.00 15.35 3.22
N SER A 63 2.30 14.22 3.25
CA SER A 63 1.29 13.91 2.25
C SER A 63 0.25 15.02 2.21
N ILE A 64 -0.28 15.32 1.04
CA ILE A 64 -1.33 16.33 0.87
C ILE A 64 -2.67 15.60 0.84
N SER A 65 -3.60 16.06 1.66
CA SER A 65 -4.96 15.51 1.74
C SER A 65 -5.95 16.67 1.94
N ASP A 66 -7.08 16.60 1.26
CA ASP A 66 -8.13 17.57 1.40
C ASP A 66 -8.84 17.46 2.75
N LYS A 67 -8.92 18.57 3.45
CA LYS A 67 -9.67 18.70 4.69
C LYS A 67 -10.93 19.52 4.44
N VAL A 68 -12.06 19.01 4.88
CA VAL A 68 -13.35 19.67 4.76
C VAL A 68 -13.76 20.23 6.11
N THR A 69 -14.10 21.52 6.15
CA THR A 69 -14.63 22.21 7.32
C THR A 69 -16.07 22.64 7.02
N TYR A 70 -16.98 22.37 7.94
CA TYR A 70 -18.38 22.77 7.84
C TYR A 70 -18.65 23.99 8.70
N ASP A 71 -19.43 24.91 8.16
CA ASP A 71 -19.99 26.06 8.91
C ASP A 71 -21.42 25.70 9.31
N ASP A 72 -21.64 25.53 10.61
CA ASP A 72 -22.93 25.12 11.16
C ASP A 72 -24.04 26.22 10.97
N ASN A 73 -23.65 27.45 10.73
CA ASN A 73 -24.61 28.57 10.55
C ASN A 73 -25.12 28.68 9.11
N THR A 74 -24.24 28.43 8.16
CA THR A 74 -24.54 28.60 6.73
C THR A 74 -24.75 27.29 5.99
N GLY A 75 -24.32 26.16 6.58
CA GLY A 75 -24.25 24.84 5.93
C GLY A 75 -23.19 24.77 4.84
N ALA A 76 -22.36 25.79 4.70
CA ALA A 76 -21.29 25.83 3.71
C ALA A 76 -20.15 24.87 4.09
N ARG A 77 -19.58 24.26 3.08
CA ARG A 77 -18.46 23.32 3.17
C ARG A 77 -17.23 23.97 2.53
N THR A 78 -16.16 24.13 3.30
CA THR A 78 -14.88 24.62 2.80
C THR A 78 -13.88 23.45 2.68
N THR A 79 -13.36 23.22 1.49
CA THR A 79 -12.32 22.23 1.22
C THR A 79 -10.98 22.93 1.06
N GLN A 80 -9.99 22.53 1.84
CA GLN A 80 -8.63 23.06 1.82
C GLN A 80 -7.62 21.94 1.90
N PRO A 81 -6.57 21.90 1.04
CA PRO A 81 -5.51 20.93 1.15
C PRO A 81 -4.63 21.20 2.37
N GLU A 82 -4.30 20.16 3.12
CA GLU A 82 -3.40 20.17 4.27
C GLU A 82 -2.38 19.05 4.20
N ASN A 83 -1.20 19.27 4.81
CA ASN A 83 -0.22 18.23 4.97
C ASN A 83 -0.62 17.28 6.12
N ILE A 84 -0.42 15.98 5.88
CA ILE A 84 -0.70 14.93 6.85
C ILE A 84 0.43 13.91 6.87
N ASN A 85 0.78 13.40 8.05
CA ASN A 85 1.81 12.40 8.25
C ASN A 85 1.22 11.07 8.72
N GLY A 86 1.91 9.98 8.40
CA GLY A 86 1.55 8.63 8.81
C GLY A 86 1.36 7.66 7.64
N ASN A 87 1.50 8.11 6.39
CA ASN A 87 1.42 7.24 5.22
C ASN A 87 2.69 6.40 5.08
N TRP A 88 2.54 5.09 5.17
CA TRP A 88 3.62 4.16 4.88
C TRP A 88 3.05 2.81 4.43
N ASN A 89 3.82 2.08 3.67
CA ASN A 89 3.51 0.72 3.28
C ASN A 89 4.76 -0.15 3.28
N ALA A 90 4.57 -1.42 3.57
CA ALA A 90 5.58 -2.44 3.47
C ALA A 90 5.06 -3.59 2.62
N ARG A 91 5.86 -4.04 1.67
CA ARG A 91 5.54 -5.18 0.81
C ARG A 91 6.70 -6.15 0.83
N GLY A 92 6.39 -7.42 0.98
CA GLY A 92 7.36 -8.50 0.91
C GLY A 92 6.88 -9.59 -0.04
N ALA A 93 7.82 -10.19 -0.76
CA ALA A 93 7.59 -11.39 -1.54
C ALA A 93 8.71 -12.38 -1.23
N PHE A 94 8.34 -13.62 -1.00
CA PHE A 94 9.23 -14.70 -0.67
C PHE A 94 8.94 -15.87 -1.61
N MET A 95 9.93 -16.25 -2.41
CA MET A 95 9.87 -17.40 -3.28
C MET A 95 10.83 -18.47 -2.78
N PHE A 96 10.31 -19.67 -2.62
CA PHE A 96 11.11 -20.82 -2.26
C PHE A 96 10.78 -21.97 -3.21
N ASN A 97 11.81 -22.52 -3.83
CA ASN A 97 11.73 -23.66 -4.71
C ASN A 97 12.75 -24.71 -4.24
N THR A 98 12.32 -25.95 -4.10
CA THR A 98 13.21 -27.05 -3.74
C THR A 98 12.74 -28.37 -4.34
N ALA A 99 13.70 -29.21 -4.74
CA ALA A 99 13.45 -30.61 -4.95
C ALA A 99 13.37 -31.32 -3.58
N ILE A 100 12.42 -32.23 -3.41
CA ILE A 100 12.25 -33.01 -2.18
C ILE A 100 13.18 -34.23 -2.19
N ASP A 101 13.41 -34.80 -3.36
CA ASP A 101 14.22 -35.97 -3.56
C ASP A 101 15.50 -35.66 -4.35
N SER A 102 16.51 -36.49 -4.21
CA SER A 102 17.79 -36.34 -4.89
C SER A 102 17.72 -36.53 -6.43
N ALA A 103 16.67 -37.19 -6.90
CA ALA A 103 16.42 -37.40 -8.32
C ALA A 103 15.67 -36.25 -8.99
N GLY A 104 15.15 -35.29 -8.21
CA GLY A 104 14.40 -34.17 -8.73
C GLY A 104 13.02 -34.52 -9.28
N VAL A 105 12.48 -35.67 -8.87
CA VAL A 105 11.15 -36.14 -9.30
C VAL A 105 10.03 -35.36 -8.66
N TRP A 106 10.23 -34.97 -7.40
CA TRP A 106 9.29 -34.14 -6.63
C TRP A 106 9.85 -32.76 -6.39
N ASN A 107 9.05 -31.77 -6.73
CA ASN A 107 9.38 -30.34 -6.53
C ASN A 107 8.28 -29.64 -5.74
N ILE A 108 8.68 -28.77 -4.83
CA ILE A 108 7.79 -27.83 -4.14
C ILE A 108 8.22 -26.41 -4.47
N ASN A 109 7.25 -25.59 -4.85
CA ASN A 109 7.41 -24.16 -5.04
C ASN A 109 6.43 -23.44 -4.12
N THR A 110 6.91 -22.48 -3.35
CA THR A 110 6.08 -21.58 -2.57
C THR A 110 6.31 -20.15 -3.00
N PHE A 111 5.25 -19.38 -3.08
CA PHE A 111 5.29 -17.95 -3.31
C PHE A 111 4.41 -17.26 -2.28
N THR A 112 5.05 -16.59 -1.32
CA THR A 112 4.39 -15.87 -0.23
C THR A 112 4.49 -14.39 -0.51
N THR A 113 3.37 -13.68 -0.45
CA THR A 113 3.30 -12.23 -0.55
C THR A 113 2.69 -11.65 0.72
N LEU A 114 3.31 -10.61 1.24
CA LEU A 114 2.84 -9.85 2.38
C LEU A 114 2.79 -8.39 1.98
N ALA A 115 1.68 -7.72 2.28
CA ALA A 115 1.57 -6.28 2.12
C ALA A 115 0.85 -5.69 3.32
N TYR A 116 1.41 -4.64 3.86
CA TYR A 116 0.80 -3.84 4.90
C TYR A 116 0.80 -2.39 4.48
N THR A 117 -0.35 -1.74 4.57
CA THR A 117 -0.52 -0.33 4.23
C THR A 117 -1.16 0.40 5.40
N ASN A 118 -0.52 1.48 5.83
CA ASN A 118 -1.07 2.45 6.77
C ASN A 118 -1.31 3.74 6.00
N ALA A 119 -2.56 3.97 5.61
CA ALA A 119 -2.97 5.15 4.87
C ALA A 119 -3.67 6.13 5.81
N VAL A 120 -3.23 7.38 5.77
CA VAL A 120 -3.77 8.46 6.59
C VAL A 120 -4.33 9.54 5.69
N GLY A 121 -5.53 10.01 6.00
CA GLY A 121 -6.21 11.07 5.27
C GLY A 121 -7.19 11.79 6.18
N TYR A 122 -7.94 12.71 5.61
CA TYR A 122 -9.06 13.35 6.28
C TYR A 122 -10.36 12.72 5.80
N LEU A 123 -11.24 12.39 6.73
CA LEU A 123 -12.57 11.85 6.46
C LEU A 123 -13.61 12.72 7.13
N SER A 124 -14.63 13.12 6.38
CA SER A 124 -15.82 13.78 6.88
C SER A 124 -16.98 12.79 6.85
N LEU A 125 -17.67 12.63 7.96
CA LEU A 125 -18.84 11.79 8.11
C LEU A 125 -20.05 12.68 8.39
N ASP A 126 -21.17 12.39 7.72
CA ASP A 126 -22.49 12.97 7.97
C ASP A 126 -22.52 14.52 8.04
N GLY A 127 -21.73 15.18 7.20
CA GLY A 127 -21.66 16.63 7.16
C GLY A 127 -20.83 17.26 8.29
N ALA A 128 -20.11 16.46 9.08
CA ALA A 128 -19.20 16.98 10.10
C ALA A 128 -17.86 17.42 9.53
N THR A 129 -17.14 18.30 10.26
CA THR A 129 -15.77 18.68 9.95
C THR A 129 -14.87 17.44 9.88
N SER A 130 -14.00 17.38 8.87
CA SER A 130 -13.08 16.26 8.66
C SER A 130 -12.18 16.02 9.86
N GLN A 131 -12.08 14.75 10.21
CA GLN A 131 -11.14 14.25 11.20
C GLN A 131 -10.07 13.39 10.53
N LYS A 132 -8.92 13.28 11.20
CA LYS A 132 -7.86 12.40 10.75
C LYS A 132 -8.34 10.95 10.83
N ASN A 133 -8.32 10.27 9.70
CA ASN A 133 -8.68 8.87 9.58
C ASN A 133 -7.44 8.05 9.20
N THR A 134 -7.25 6.92 9.87
CA THR A 134 -6.19 5.98 9.57
C THR A 134 -6.79 4.66 9.09
N THR A 135 -6.44 4.28 7.88
CA THR A 135 -6.82 2.98 7.30
C THR A 135 -5.62 2.05 7.34
N LYS A 136 -5.77 0.94 8.05
CA LYS A 136 -4.77 -0.13 8.11
C LYS A 136 -5.26 -1.29 7.28
N GLN A 137 -4.45 -1.70 6.31
CA GLN A 137 -4.77 -2.83 5.43
C GLN A 137 -3.64 -3.85 5.46
N THR A 138 -4.00 -5.10 5.71
CA THR A 138 -3.09 -6.24 5.67
C THR A 138 -3.53 -7.18 4.56
N GLN A 139 -2.60 -7.57 3.70
CA GLN A 139 -2.82 -8.54 2.65
C GLN A 139 -1.77 -9.63 2.76
N VAL A 140 -2.21 -10.88 2.74
CA VAL A 140 -1.36 -12.06 2.74
C VAL A 140 -1.80 -12.95 1.60
N GLY A 141 -0.86 -13.32 0.74
CA GLY A 141 -1.08 -14.27 -0.34
C GLY A 141 -0.08 -15.41 -0.23
N GLU A 142 -0.57 -16.63 -0.40
CA GLU A 142 0.25 -17.83 -0.46
C GLU A 142 -0.11 -18.62 -1.70
N ARG A 143 0.88 -18.99 -2.47
CA ARG A 143 0.73 -19.93 -3.58
C ARG A 143 1.67 -21.10 -3.33
N LEU A 144 1.11 -22.29 -3.23
CA LEU A 144 1.83 -23.55 -3.11
C LEU A 144 1.67 -24.35 -4.39
N SER A 145 2.78 -24.78 -4.96
CA SER A 145 2.83 -25.69 -6.11
C SER A 145 3.61 -26.93 -5.75
N MET A 146 3.06 -28.09 -6.04
CA MET A 146 3.74 -29.38 -5.94
C MET A 146 3.78 -30.03 -7.32
N GLY A 147 4.97 -30.35 -7.78
CA GLY A 147 5.20 -31.01 -9.05
C GLY A 147 5.74 -32.42 -8.86
N TYR A 148 5.21 -33.38 -9.61
CA TYR A 148 5.73 -34.71 -9.78
C TYR A 148 6.08 -34.90 -11.25
N ARG A 149 7.30 -35.32 -11.54
CA ARG A 149 7.75 -35.56 -12.91
C ARG A 149 8.64 -36.77 -12.99
N ASN A 150 8.23 -37.74 -13.83
CA ASN A 150 9.09 -38.82 -14.22
C ASN A 150 9.15 -38.91 -15.76
N SER A 151 9.76 -39.99 -16.32
CA SER A 151 9.99 -40.12 -17.76
C SER A 151 8.72 -40.17 -18.62
N TRP A 152 7.55 -40.45 -18.06
CA TRP A 152 6.30 -40.63 -18.81
C TRP A 152 5.10 -39.86 -18.24
N LEU A 153 5.21 -39.31 -17.02
CA LEU A 153 4.12 -38.59 -16.35
C LEU A 153 4.63 -37.31 -15.71
N GLU A 154 3.88 -36.23 -15.91
CA GLU A 154 4.04 -34.96 -15.22
C GLU A 154 2.70 -34.54 -14.59
N VAL A 155 2.72 -34.28 -13.29
CA VAL A 155 1.56 -33.82 -12.54
C VAL A 155 1.93 -32.60 -11.75
N ASN A 156 1.15 -31.51 -11.87
CA ASN A 156 1.31 -30.28 -11.11
C ASN A 156 0.03 -29.98 -10.33
N LEU A 157 0.20 -29.77 -9.03
CA LEU A 157 -0.87 -29.40 -8.11
C LEU A 157 -0.60 -27.99 -7.59
N ASN A 158 -1.56 -27.08 -7.75
CA ASN A 158 -1.42 -25.69 -7.32
C ASN A 158 -2.54 -25.31 -6.37
N GLY A 159 -2.20 -24.71 -5.26
CA GLY A 159 -3.12 -24.09 -4.31
C GLY A 159 -2.80 -22.62 -4.11
N THR A 160 -3.82 -21.78 -4.02
CA THR A 160 -3.66 -20.35 -3.73
C THR A 160 -4.58 -19.95 -2.60
N LEU A 161 -4.03 -19.22 -1.62
CA LEU A 161 -4.74 -18.68 -0.47
C LEU A 161 -4.48 -17.19 -0.38
N ASN A 162 -5.55 -16.39 -0.30
CA ASN A 162 -5.45 -14.95 -0.16
C ASN A 162 -6.26 -14.51 1.07
N TYR A 163 -5.63 -13.72 1.92
CA TYR A 163 -6.24 -13.08 3.06
C TYR A 163 -6.11 -11.57 2.94
N ASN A 164 -7.21 -10.86 3.14
CA ASN A 164 -7.25 -9.40 3.10
C ASN A 164 -8.06 -8.90 4.31
N HIS A 165 -7.45 -8.04 5.10
CA HIS A 165 -8.07 -7.41 6.25
C HIS A 165 -7.85 -5.90 6.21
N ALA A 166 -8.91 -5.12 6.34
CA ALA A 166 -8.86 -3.68 6.40
C ALA A 166 -9.59 -3.17 7.65
N ARG A 167 -9.02 -2.19 8.33
CA ARG A 167 -9.58 -1.53 9.51
C ARG A 167 -9.40 -0.03 9.39
N ASN A 168 -10.48 0.70 9.66
CA ASN A 168 -10.48 2.17 9.79
C ASN A 168 -10.47 2.56 11.26
N GLU A 169 -9.67 3.57 11.59
CA GLU A 169 -9.60 4.21 12.91
C GLU A 169 -9.79 5.72 12.70
N LEU A 170 -10.84 6.25 13.30
CA LEU A 170 -11.12 7.69 13.38
C LEU A 170 -10.55 8.27 14.65
#